data_66017fe3df9e8159fb0cdc7b0d714682
#
_entry.id   66017fe3df9e8159fb0cdc7b0d714682
#
_cell.length_a   1.000
_cell.length_b   1.000
_cell.length_c   1.000
_cell.angle_alpha   90.00
_cell.angle_beta   90.00
_cell.angle_gamma   90.00
#
_symmetry.space_group_name_H-M   'P 1'
#
loop_
_entity.id
_entity.type
_entity.pdbx_description
1 polymer ?
#
loop_
_entity_poly.entity_id
_entity_poly.type
_entity_poly.pdbx_seq_one_letter_code
_entity_poly.pdbx_strand_id
1 'polypeptide(L)'
;SKEKRKLLITTGTLLLIAAVICFMTTSYSIGLATVLKPMGYLDLILIVAVLFSCILSFITSIYKAQGTLFSSKDYDLLMALPIRNSTILTSKILSLMSINYIGTALVIVPASIVYFIYNGSLSWIFFIILIIGLIFIPMIPIISASIIAVAITFVSSRFKHKNIVTTVVGMIAFLLIMILSMNMQNYINEFIANSDSIVKGLSSIYLPAMYLKEALVNYDIFALIKFILISIV
;
A
#
# COMPACT_ATOMS: atom_id res chain seq x y z
N SER A 1 27.29 -18.08 -17.90
CA SER A 1 27.88 -17.56 -16.64
C SER A 1 27.53 -16.08 -16.37
N LYS A 2 27.59 -15.16 -17.35
CA LYS A 2 27.22 -13.73 -17.15
C LYS A 2 25.75 -13.52 -16.79
N GLU A 3 24.81 -14.25 -17.38
CA GLU A 3 23.39 -14.16 -17.07
C GLU A 3 23.08 -14.64 -15.64
N LYS A 4 23.66 -15.76 -15.21
CA LYS A 4 23.48 -16.26 -13.83
C LYS A 4 23.96 -15.24 -12.80
N ARG A 5 25.11 -14.59 -13.05
CA ARG A 5 25.64 -13.56 -12.17
C ARG A 5 24.73 -12.32 -12.13
N LYS A 6 24.20 -11.88 -13.27
CA LYS A 6 23.24 -10.76 -13.35
C LYS A 6 21.95 -11.08 -12.59
N LEU A 7 21.44 -12.30 -12.75
CA LEU A 7 20.25 -12.77 -12.05
C LEU A 7 20.47 -12.84 -10.54
N LEU A 8 21.62 -13.36 -10.08
CA LEU A 8 22.00 -13.40 -8.67
C LEU A 8 22.13 -12.00 -8.05
N ILE A 9 22.71 -11.04 -8.77
CA ILE A 9 22.83 -9.66 -8.29
C ILE A 9 21.43 -9.02 -8.18
N THR A 10 20.57 -9.20 -9.19
CA THR A 10 19.21 -8.61 -9.19
C THR A 10 18.35 -9.21 -8.07
N THR A 11 18.36 -10.53 -7.89
CA THR A 11 17.62 -11.17 -6.78
C THR A 11 18.18 -10.77 -5.41
N GLY A 12 19.51 -10.68 -5.28
CA GLY A 12 20.15 -10.22 -4.06
C GLY A 12 19.77 -8.78 -3.68
N THR A 13 19.76 -7.87 -4.66
CA THR A 13 19.34 -6.49 -4.41
C THR A 13 17.86 -6.39 -4.04
N LEU A 14 16.97 -7.17 -4.66
CA LEU A 14 15.55 -7.21 -4.31
C LEU A 14 15.33 -7.74 -2.89
N LEU A 15 16.03 -8.80 -2.50
CA LEU A 15 15.96 -9.36 -1.15
C LEU A 15 16.47 -8.36 -0.10
N LEU A 16 17.54 -7.63 -0.41
CA LEU A 16 18.08 -6.61 0.47
C LEU A 16 17.08 -5.47 0.67
N ILE A 17 16.46 -4.98 -0.40
CA ILE A 17 15.42 -3.94 -0.32
C ILE A 17 14.24 -4.43 0.52
N ALA A 18 13.77 -5.66 0.30
CA ALA A 18 12.70 -6.24 1.09
C ALA A 18 13.06 -6.35 2.57
N ALA A 19 14.27 -6.80 2.89
CA ALA A 19 14.76 -6.88 4.27
C ALA A 19 14.83 -5.50 4.96
N VAL A 20 15.29 -4.46 4.24
CA VAL A 20 15.31 -3.09 4.77
C VAL A 20 13.89 -2.57 5.05
N ILE A 21 12.95 -2.81 4.15
CA ILE A 21 11.55 -2.41 4.35
C ILE A 21 10.95 -3.13 5.57
N CYS A 22 11.12 -4.45 5.66
CA CYS A 22 10.66 -5.23 6.82
C CYS A 22 11.28 -4.73 8.13
N PHE A 23 12.60 -4.47 8.14
CA PHE A 23 13.30 -3.97 9.31
C PHE A 23 12.76 -2.60 9.73
N MET A 24 12.60 -1.67 8.80
CA MET A 24 12.02 -0.35 9.06
C MET A 24 10.61 -0.46 9.61
N THR A 25 9.75 -1.23 8.94
CA THR A 25 8.35 -1.40 9.37
C THR A 25 8.26 -2.01 10.76
N THR A 26 9.07 -3.03 11.04
CA THR A 26 9.12 -3.66 12.38
C THR A 26 9.56 -2.66 13.43
N SER A 27 10.63 -1.88 13.17
CA SER A 27 11.16 -0.89 14.11
C SER A 27 10.15 0.21 14.42
N TYR A 28 9.47 0.74 13.40
CA TYR A 28 8.40 1.72 13.58
C TYR A 28 7.21 1.15 14.34
N SER A 29 6.80 -0.08 14.03
CA SER A 29 5.69 -0.75 14.71
C SER A 29 6.00 -1.02 16.18
N ILE A 30 7.23 -1.39 16.53
CA ILE A 30 7.67 -1.54 17.93
C ILE A 30 7.65 -0.19 18.64
N GLY A 31 8.18 0.88 18.00
CA GLY A 31 8.13 2.23 18.55
C GLY A 31 6.69 2.69 18.83
N LEU A 32 5.77 2.47 17.91
CA LEU A 32 4.35 2.74 18.12
C LEU A 32 3.74 1.86 19.22
N ALA A 33 4.08 0.57 19.28
CA ALA A 33 3.56 -0.34 20.29
C ALA A 33 3.94 0.09 21.71
N THR A 34 5.17 0.55 21.92
CA THR A 34 5.64 1.01 23.23
C THR A 34 4.89 2.24 23.74
N VAL A 35 4.46 3.12 22.83
CA VAL A 35 3.71 4.33 23.17
C VAL A 35 2.21 4.05 23.28
N LEU A 36 1.64 3.28 22.36
CA LEU A 36 0.20 3.08 22.27
C LEU A 36 -0.34 2.03 23.25
N LYS A 37 0.47 1.03 23.62
CA LYS A 37 0.05 -0.02 24.55
C LYS A 37 -0.37 0.53 25.94
N PRO A 38 0.40 1.42 26.59
CA PRO A 38 0.00 2.01 27.87
C PRO A 38 -1.26 2.88 27.78
N MET A 39 -1.56 3.41 26.57
CA MET A 39 -2.73 4.25 26.32
C MET A 39 -4.00 3.44 25.98
N GLY A 40 -3.88 2.11 25.78
CA GLY A 40 -4.99 1.25 25.38
C GLY A 40 -5.35 1.31 23.87
N TYR A 41 -4.52 1.94 23.05
CA TYR A 41 -4.77 2.13 21.60
C TYR A 41 -3.84 1.29 20.71
N LEU A 42 -3.46 0.10 21.16
CA LEU A 42 -2.52 -0.77 20.44
C LEU A 42 -3.01 -1.13 19.02
N ASP A 43 -4.31 -1.22 18.82
CA ASP A 43 -4.98 -1.51 17.55
C ASP A 43 -4.75 -0.45 16.46
N LEU A 44 -4.35 0.76 16.83
CA LEU A 44 -3.98 1.80 15.85
C LEU A 44 -2.77 1.42 15.01
N ILE A 45 -1.91 0.53 15.47
CA ILE A 45 -0.78 0.02 14.67
C ILE A 45 -1.28 -0.59 13.37
N LEU A 46 -2.38 -1.34 13.43
CA LEU A 46 -2.98 -1.97 12.24
C LEU A 46 -3.55 -0.93 11.28
N ILE A 47 -4.24 0.10 11.79
CA ILE A 47 -4.79 1.18 10.96
C ILE A 47 -3.66 1.94 10.26
N VAL A 48 -2.62 2.32 11.00
CA VAL A 48 -1.46 3.03 10.45
C VAL A 48 -0.73 2.20 9.39
N ALA A 49 -0.54 0.90 9.65
CA ALA A 49 0.08 0.00 8.67
C ALA A 49 -0.74 -0.13 7.39
N VAL A 50 -2.07 -0.23 7.49
CA VAL A 50 -2.97 -0.28 6.33
C VAL A 50 -2.92 1.05 5.55
N LEU A 51 -3.01 2.18 6.22
CA LEU A 51 -2.93 3.51 5.58
C LEU A 51 -1.60 3.70 4.86
N PHE A 52 -0.50 3.37 5.52
CA PHE A 52 0.84 3.48 4.93
C PHE A 52 0.99 2.56 3.72
N SER A 53 0.51 1.32 3.82
CA SER A 53 0.49 0.37 2.71
C SER A 53 -0.36 0.89 1.53
N CYS A 54 -1.53 1.49 1.79
CA CYS A 54 -2.37 2.08 0.75
C CYS A 54 -1.69 3.24 0.05
N ILE A 55 -1.02 4.13 0.78
CA ILE A 55 -0.26 5.25 0.20
C ILE A 55 0.88 4.73 -0.69
N LEU A 56 1.66 3.75 -0.20
CA LEU A 56 2.73 3.13 -0.99
C LEU A 56 2.18 2.47 -2.26
N SER A 57 1.10 1.71 -2.13
CA SER A 57 0.45 1.05 -3.27
C SER A 57 -0.09 2.06 -4.28
N PHE A 58 -0.64 3.17 -3.82
CA PHE A 58 -1.13 4.25 -4.67
C PHE A 58 0.00 4.89 -5.47
N ILE A 59 1.09 5.28 -4.80
CA ILE A 59 2.26 5.90 -5.44
C ILE A 59 2.89 4.93 -6.46
N THR A 60 3.17 3.70 -6.05
CA THR A 60 3.78 2.69 -6.92
C THR A 60 2.90 2.36 -8.12
N SER A 61 1.57 2.33 -7.93
CA SER A 61 0.62 2.07 -9.01
C SER A 61 0.58 3.19 -10.03
N ILE A 62 0.61 4.47 -9.62
CA ILE A 62 0.66 5.61 -10.56
C ILE A 62 1.92 5.52 -11.43
N TYR A 63 3.10 5.31 -10.82
CA TYR A 63 4.35 5.21 -11.57
C TYR A 63 4.37 4.04 -12.55
N LYS A 64 3.92 2.86 -12.09
CA LYS A 64 3.91 1.67 -12.93
C LYS A 64 2.82 1.66 -13.98
N ALA A 65 1.64 2.16 -13.67
CA ALA A 65 0.55 2.22 -14.62
C ALA A 65 0.93 3.01 -15.88
N GLN A 66 1.69 4.08 -15.75
CA GLN A 66 2.20 4.84 -16.89
C GLN A 66 3.13 4.00 -17.79
N GLY A 67 4.03 3.21 -17.19
CA GLY A 67 4.97 2.37 -17.93
C GLY A 67 4.34 1.10 -18.49
N THR A 68 3.46 0.44 -17.73
CA THR A 68 2.86 -0.85 -18.12
C THR A 68 1.63 -0.72 -19.00
N LEU A 69 0.75 0.24 -18.70
CA LEU A 69 -0.50 0.41 -19.45
C LEU A 69 -0.28 1.15 -20.78
N PHE A 70 0.69 2.07 -20.84
CA PHE A 70 0.85 3.01 -21.95
C PHE A 70 2.23 2.97 -22.61
N SER A 71 3.09 1.97 -22.31
CA SER A 71 4.35 1.78 -23.02
C SER A 71 4.05 1.43 -24.49
N SER A 72 4.32 2.38 -25.39
CA SER A 72 3.97 2.27 -26.80
C SER A 72 4.54 1.03 -27.49
N LYS A 73 5.78 0.65 -27.18
CA LYS A 73 6.46 -0.47 -27.84
C LYS A 73 5.81 -1.84 -27.59
N ASP A 74 5.39 -2.09 -26.35
CA ASP A 74 4.73 -3.36 -26.01
C ASP A 74 3.25 -3.35 -26.43
N TYR A 75 2.62 -2.18 -26.43
CA TYR A 75 1.23 -2.01 -26.81
C TYR A 75 1.01 -2.31 -28.29
N ASP A 76 1.84 -1.74 -29.17
CA ASP A 76 1.75 -1.95 -30.62
C ASP A 76 2.00 -3.42 -31.01
N LEU A 77 2.94 -4.08 -30.31
CA LEU A 77 3.21 -5.52 -30.49
C LEU A 77 2.03 -6.39 -30.04
N LEU A 78 1.43 -6.07 -28.92
CA LEU A 78 0.29 -6.82 -28.36
C LEU A 78 -0.99 -6.62 -29.18
N MET A 79 -1.20 -5.42 -29.74
CA MET A 79 -2.33 -5.13 -30.62
C MET A 79 -2.23 -5.82 -31.99
N ALA A 80 -1.02 -6.19 -32.42
CA ALA A 80 -0.83 -6.99 -33.65
C ALA A 80 -1.19 -8.47 -33.48
N LEU A 81 -1.36 -8.95 -32.24
CA LEU A 81 -1.77 -10.32 -31.95
C LEU A 81 -3.31 -10.44 -31.98
N PRO A 82 -3.87 -11.57 -32.43
CA PRO A 82 -5.32 -11.82 -32.46
C PRO A 82 -5.87 -12.10 -31.05
N ILE A 83 -5.61 -11.21 -30.10
CA ILE A 83 -6.00 -11.33 -28.69
C ILE A 83 -7.01 -10.21 -28.37
N ARG A 84 -8.03 -10.53 -27.56
CA ARG A 84 -9.01 -9.52 -27.13
C ARG A 84 -8.33 -8.44 -26.27
N ASN A 85 -8.65 -7.18 -26.56
CA ASN A 85 -8.11 -6.03 -25.81
C ASN A 85 -8.34 -6.14 -24.29
N SER A 86 -9.47 -6.74 -23.87
CA SER A 86 -9.75 -7.01 -22.46
C SER A 86 -8.71 -7.94 -21.80
N THR A 87 -8.24 -8.96 -22.51
CA THR A 87 -7.23 -9.91 -22.00
C THR A 87 -5.89 -9.22 -21.79
N ILE A 88 -5.50 -8.34 -22.70
CA ILE A 88 -4.26 -7.54 -22.59
C ILE A 88 -4.36 -6.62 -21.37
N LEU A 89 -5.47 -5.93 -21.20
CA LEU A 89 -5.70 -5.02 -20.07
C LEU A 89 -5.67 -5.77 -18.74
N THR A 90 -6.39 -6.89 -18.64
CA THR A 90 -6.42 -7.73 -17.45
C THR A 90 -5.03 -8.24 -17.08
N SER A 91 -4.23 -8.71 -18.04
CA SER A 91 -2.85 -9.16 -17.80
C SER A 91 -1.97 -8.03 -17.22
N LYS A 92 -2.11 -6.81 -17.75
CA LYS A 92 -1.37 -5.64 -17.27
C LYS A 92 -1.80 -5.24 -15.85
N ILE A 93 -3.09 -5.26 -15.56
CA ILE A 93 -3.63 -5.01 -14.21
C ILE A 93 -3.11 -6.09 -13.24
N LEU A 94 -3.12 -7.35 -13.63
CA LEU A 94 -2.61 -8.45 -12.80
C LEU A 94 -1.13 -8.27 -12.47
N SER A 95 -0.34 -7.81 -13.42
CA SER A 95 1.07 -7.49 -13.22
C SER A 95 1.27 -6.33 -12.23
N LEU A 96 0.42 -5.30 -12.29
CA LEU A 96 0.42 -4.21 -11.30
C LEU A 96 0.04 -4.72 -9.92
N MET A 97 -0.99 -5.56 -9.83
CA MET A 97 -1.44 -6.16 -8.57
C MET A 97 -0.33 -6.96 -7.91
N SER A 98 0.38 -7.82 -8.65
CA SER A 98 1.42 -8.70 -8.11
C SER A 98 2.49 -7.93 -7.33
N ILE A 99 2.92 -6.77 -7.81
CA ILE A 99 3.94 -5.97 -7.15
C ILE A 99 3.39 -5.27 -5.93
N ASN A 100 2.16 -4.76 -6.02
CA ASN A 100 1.51 -4.14 -4.89
C ASN A 100 1.23 -5.13 -3.76
N TYR A 101 0.90 -6.39 -4.07
CA TYR A 101 0.75 -7.44 -3.06
C TYR A 101 2.03 -7.69 -2.28
N ILE A 102 3.18 -7.75 -2.97
CA ILE A 102 4.48 -7.91 -2.31
C ILE A 102 4.76 -6.70 -1.41
N GLY A 103 4.57 -5.48 -1.91
CA GLY A 103 4.76 -4.25 -1.13
C GLY A 103 3.85 -4.17 0.09
N THR A 104 2.58 -4.49 -0.06
CA THR A 104 1.58 -4.53 1.02
C THR A 104 1.96 -5.57 2.08
N ALA A 105 2.36 -6.77 1.66
CA ALA A 105 2.78 -7.82 2.58
C ALA A 105 4.02 -7.43 3.39
N LEU A 106 5.02 -6.78 2.76
CA LEU A 106 6.23 -6.31 3.43
C LEU A 106 5.96 -5.25 4.51
N VAL A 107 4.84 -4.55 4.45
CA VAL A 107 4.43 -3.56 5.46
C VAL A 107 3.51 -4.19 6.50
N ILE A 108 2.45 -4.86 6.07
CA ILE A 108 1.37 -5.30 6.98
C ILE A 108 1.77 -6.52 7.79
N VAL A 109 2.52 -7.47 7.20
CA VAL A 109 2.90 -8.69 7.94
C VAL A 109 3.78 -8.36 9.15
N PRO A 110 4.88 -7.57 9.03
CA PRO A 110 5.68 -7.22 10.20
C PRO A 110 4.90 -6.42 11.25
N ALA A 111 4.07 -5.46 10.83
CA ALA A 111 3.26 -4.68 11.74
C ALA A 111 2.24 -5.54 12.50
N SER A 112 1.61 -6.49 11.81
CA SER A 112 0.66 -7.44 12.41
C SER A 112 1.33 -8.42 13.38
N ILE A 113 2.55 -8.84 13.09
CA ILE A 113 3.35 -9.69 14.01
C ILE A 113 3.68 -8.91 15.28
N VAL A 114 4.11 -7.64 15.15
CA VAL A 114 4.37 -6.79 16.32
C VAL A 114 3.09 -6.61 17.14
N TYR A 115 1.97 -6.30 16.49
CA TYR A 115 0.68 -6.21 17.17
C TYR A 115 0.34 -7.50 17.92
N PHE A 116 0.52 -8.67 17.29
CA PHE A 116 0.28 -9.99 17.87
C PHE A 116 1.12 -10.22 19.14
N ILE A 117 2.42 -9.92 19.09
CA ILE A 117 3.34 -10.11 20.22
C ILE A 117 2.96 -9.21 21.40
N TYR A 118 2.61 -7.93 21.13
CA TYR A 118 2.28 -6.96 22.18
C TYR A 118 0.88 -7.16 22.77
N ASN A 119 -0.06 -7.70 22.02
CA ASN A 119 -1.42 -7.96 22.49
C ASN A 119 -1.50 -9.22 23.37
N GLY A 120 -0.68 -10.23 23.13
CA GLY A 120 -0.49 -11.41 24.01
C GLY A 120 -1.62 -12.45 24.04
N SER A 121 -2.79 -12.19 23.43
CA SER A 121 -3.98 -13.07 23.51
C SER A 121 -4.76 -13.12 22.21
N LEU A 122 -4.10 -13.46 21.09
CA LEU A 122 -4.77 -13.56 19.79
C LEU A 122 -4.95 -15.01 19.34
N SER A 123 -6.07 -15.26 18.67
CA SER A 123 -6.42 -16.55 18.08
C SER A 123 -5.80 -16.71 16.68
N TRP A 124 -5.67 -17.97 16.23
CA TRP A 124 -5.29 -18.29 14.85
C TRP A 124 -6.21 -17.67 13.79
N ILE A 125 -7.45 -17.32 14.16
CA ILE A 125 -8.42 -16.61 13.31
C ILE A 125 -7.86 -15.28 12.83
N PHE A 126 -7.06 -14.59 13.64
CA PHE A 126 -6.37 -13.36 13.27
C PHE A 126 -5.57 -13.50 11.97
N PHE A 127 -4.79 -14.57 11.85
CA PHE A 127 -3.97 -14.81 10.66
C PHE A 127 -4.80 -15.13 9.41
N ILE A 128 -5.94 -15.82 9.59
CA ILE A 128 -6.86 -16.10 8.48
C ILE A 128 -7.46 -14.79 7.95
N ILE A 129 -7.95 -13.93 8.85
CA ILE A 129 -8.50 -12.61 8.48
C ILE A 129 -7.40 -11.73 7.87
N LEU A 130 -6.19 -11.78 8.39
CA LEU A 130 -5.04 -11.05 7.87
C LEU A 130 -4.73 -11.44 6.41
N ILE A 131 -4.72 -12.73 6.09
CA ILE A 131 -4.48 -13.23 4.72
C ILE A 131 -5.56 -12.74 3.78
N ILE A 132 -6.84 -12.80 4.20
CA ILE A 132 -7.95 -12.24 3.43
C ILE A 132 -7.75 -10.73 3.25
N GLY A 133 -7.41 -10.01 4.32
CA GLY A 133 -7.13 -8.58 4.29
C GLY A 133 -6.03 -8.22 3.29
N LEU A 134 -4.93 -8.96 3.27
CA LEU A 134 -3.80 -8.73 2.36
C LEU A 134 -4.22 -8.79 0.87
N ILE A 135 -5.22 -9.59 0.53
CA ILE A 135 -5.72 -9.69 -0.85
C ILE A 135 -6.50 -8.44 -1.24
N PHE A 136 -7.29 -7.88 -0.33
CA PHE A 136 -8.22 -6.78 -0.64
C PHE A 136 -7.64 -5.38 -0.38
N ILE A 137 -6.66 -5.22 0.53
CA ILE A 137 -6.05 -3.92 0.86
C ILE A 137 -5.53 -3.16 -0.36
N PRO A 138 -4.74 -3.74 -1.27
CA PRO A 138 -4.19 -2.98 -2.39
C PRO A 138 -5.18 -2.73 -3.53
N MET A 139 -6.38 -3.32 -3.52
CA MET A 139 -7.35 -3.18 -4.61
C MET A 139 -7.81 -1.73 -4.78
N ILE A 140 -8.24 -1.08 -3.71
CA ILE A 140 -8.72 0.31 -3.76
C ILE A 140 -7.65 1.27 -4.28
N PRO A 141 -6.41 1.29 -3.72
CA PRO A 141 -5.38 2.17 -4.23
C PRO A 141 -4.95 1.85 -5.66
N ILE A 142 -4.98 0.59 -6.10
CA ILE A 142 -4.66 0.22 -7.48
C ILE A 142 -5.73 0.75 -8.44
N ILE A 143 -7.01 0.58 -8.13
CA ILE A 143 -8.11 1.03 -8.99
C ILE A 143 -8.08 2.57 -9.11
N SER A 144 -7.99 3.28 -7.98
CA SER A 144 -7.94 4.74 -7.96
C SER A 144 -6.70 5.29 -8.68
N ALA A 145 -5.53 4.68 -8.46
CA ALA A 145 -4.31 5.03 -9.16
C ALA A 145 -4.38 4.77 -10.67
N SER A 146 -5.04 3.69 -11.08
CA SER A 146 -5.23 3.36 -12.51
C SER A 146 -6.08 4.42 -13.21
N ILE A 147 -7.16 4.89 -12.58
CA ILE A 147 -8.01 5.98 -13.10
C ILE A 147 -7.19 7.27 -13.26
N ILE A 148 -6.40 7.62 -12.23
CA ILE A 148 -5.55 8.82 -12.28
C ILE A 148 -4.46 8.66 -13.34
N ALA A 149 -3.85 7.50 -13.47
CA ALA A 149 -2.84 7.23 -14.49
C ALA A 149 -3.39 7.39 -15.91
N VAL A 150 -4.64 6.95 -16.17
CA VAL A 150 -5.34 7.19 -17.43
C VAL A 150 -5.52 8.69 -17.66
N ALA A 151 -6.00 9.44 -16.66
CA ALA A 151 -6.19 10.87 -16.76
C ALA A 151 -4.87 11.62 -17.03
N ILE A 152 -3.79 11.27 -16.30
CA ILE A 152 -2.45 11.84 -16.51
C ILE A 152 -1.96 11.54 -17.93
N THR A 153 -2.16 10.33 -18.42
CA THR A 153 -1.73 9.94 -19.77
C THR A 153 -2.51 10.69 -20.84
N PHE A 154 -3.81 10.87 -20.65
CA PHE A 154 -4.64 11.66 -21.57
C PHE A 154 -4.17 13.12 -21.62
N VAL A 155 -3.92 13.75 -20.50
CA VAL A 155 -3.36 15.11 -20.41
C VAL A 155 -1.95 15.13 -21.01
N SER A 156 -1.10 14.21 -20.62
CA SER A 156 0.31 14.12 -21.03
C SER A 156 0.48 13.87 -22.54
N SER A 157 -0.50 13.21 -23.19
CA SER A 157 -0.49 13.00 -24.65
C SER A 157 -0.59 14.31 -25.45
N ARG A 158 -1.12 15.37 -24.83
CA ARG A 158 -1.20 16.71 -25.41
C ARG A 158 0.08 17.55 -25.21
N PHE A 159 0.99 17.14 -24.34
CA PHE A 159 2.25 17.83 -24.07
C PHE A 159 3.42 17.16 -24.77
N LYS A 160 4.29 17.98 -25.39
CA LYS A 160 5.48 17.55 -26.13
C LYS A 160 6.54 16.85 -25.26
N HIS A 161 6.47 17.03 -23.92
CA HIS A 161 7.45 16.53 -22.93
C HIS A 161 6.79 15.68 -21.85
N LYS A 162 6.44 14.43 -22.18
CA LYS A 162 5.78 13.46 -21.26
C LYS A 162 6.55 13.24 -19.95
N ASN A 163 7.88 13.22 -20.00
CA ASN A 163 8.71 12.99 -18.83
C ASN A 163 8.65 14.11 -17.80
N ILE A 164 8.42 15.35 -18.21
CA ILE A 164 8.35 16.50 -17.31
C ILE A 164 7.14 16.37 -16.37
N VAL A 165 5.98 15.97 -16.90
CA VAL A 165 4.76 15.83 -16.09
C VAL A 165 4.95 14.76 -15.00
N THR A 166 5.54 13.62 -15.35
CA THR A 166 5.83 12.54 -14.37
C THR A 166 6.82 13.00 -13.30
N THR A 167 7.85 13.73 -13.70
CA THR A 167 8.87 14.25 -12.77
C THR A 167 8.27 15.27 -11.82
N VAL A 168 7.44 16.19 -12.32
CA VAL A 168 6.77 17.21 -11.49
C VAL A 168 5.81 16.56 -10.48
N VAL A 169 4.99 15.59 -10.91
CA VAL A 169 4.10 14.85 -10.00
C VAL A 169 4.91 14.11 -8.93
N GLY A 170 6.02 13.49 -9.32
CA GLY A 170 6.94 12.83 -8.38
C GLY A 170 7.57 13.80 -7.38
N MET A 171 8.00 14.98 -7.83
CA MET A 171 8.54 16.03 -6.95
C MET A 171 7.48 16.55 -5.97
N ILE A 172 6.25 16.77 -6.42
CA ILE A 172 5.14 17.22 -5.56
C ILE A 172 4.84 16.15 -4.50
N ALA A 173 4.76 14.86 -4.89
CA ALA A 173 4.56 13.76 -3.96
C ALA A 173 5.70 13.67 -2.92
N PHE A 174 6.95 13.82 -3.36
CA PHE A 174 8.12 13.82 -2.48
C PHE A 174 8.09 15.00 -1.50
N LEU A 175 7.76 16.22 -1.97
CA LEU A 175 7.64 17.40 -1.10
C LEU A 175 6.53 17.25 -0.08
N LEU A 176 5.38 16.67 -0.46
CA LEU A 176 4.28 16.39 0.47
C LEU A 176 4.72 15.42 1.57
N ILE A 177 5.41 14.34 1.21
CA ILE A 177 5.96 13.38 2.18
C ILE A 177 6.98 14.06 3.10
N MET A 178 7.83 14.91 2.56
CA MET A 178 8.83 15.65 3.33
C MET A 178 8.18 16.62 4.34
N ILE A 179 7.16 17.37 3.92
CA ILE A 179 6.41 18.29 4.80
C ILE A 179 5.70 17.52 5.92
N LEU A 180 5.06 16.39 5.60
CA LEU A 180 4.44 15.51 6.58
C LEU A 180 5.47 14.97 7.57
N SER A 181 6.64 14.58 7.08
CA SER A 181 7.73 14.05 7.91
C SER A 181 8.30 15.10 8.86
N MET A 182 8.47 16.36 8.42
CA MET A 182 8.98 17.45 9.26
C MET A 182 8.03 17.81 10.40
N ASN A 183 6.74 17.65 10.22
CA ASN A 183 5.73 17.94 11.25
C ASN A 183 5.37 16.71 12.12
N MET A 184 6.01 15.58 11.89
CA MET A 184 5.69 14.31 12.57
C MET A 184 5.74 14.42 14.11
N GLN A 185 6.73 15.13 14.65
CA GLN A 185 6.88 15.34 16.08
C GLN A 185 5.70 16.12 16.69
N ASN A 186 5.22 17.13 15.98
CA ASN A 186 4.07 17.95 16.43
C ASN A 186 2.78 17.12 16.35
N TYR A 187 2.61 16.35 15.29
CA TYR A 187 1.47 15.43 15.14
C TYR A 187 1.48 14.32 16.20
N ILE A 188 2.65 13.80 16.58
CA ILE A 188 2.76 12.82 17.68
C ILE A 188 2.36 13.45 19.01
N ASN A 189 2.79 14.68 19.31
CA ASN A 189 2.44 15.37 20.54
C ASN A 189 0.94 15.72 20.59
N GLU A 190 0.35 16.18 19.49
CA GLU A 190 -1.09 16.36 19.35
C GLU A 190 -1.87 15.05 19.48
N PHE A 191 -1.32 13.97 18.91
CA PHE A 191 -1.87 12.61 19.02
C PHE A 191 -1.94 12.15 20.48
N ILE A 192 -0.88 12.39 21.26
CA ILE A 192 -0.82 12.06 22.67
C ILE A 192 -1.82 12.92 23.47
N ALA A 193 -1.96 14.22 23.14
CA ALA A 193 -2.85 15.14 23.82
C ALA A 193 -4.35 14.93 23.52
N ASN A 194 -4.68 14.51 22.29
CA ASN A 194 -6.05 14.43 21.77
C ASN A 194 -6.37 13.04 21.15
N SER A 195 -5.89 11.96 21.80
CA SER A 195 -5.96 10.60 21.27
C SER A 195 -7.36 10.18 20.79
N ASP A 196 -8.42 10.49 21.54
CA ASP A 196 -9.79 10.13 21.17
C ASP A 196 -10.28 10.82 19.88
N SER A 197 -9.93 12.08 19.70
CA SER A 197 -10.35 12.86 18.53
C SER A 197 -9.57 12.41 17.28
N ILE A 198 -8.32 12.04 17.43
CA ILE A 198 -7.46 11.59 16.33
C ILE A 198 -7.78 10.14 15.94
N VAL A 199 -8.08 9.27 16.90
CA VAL A 199 -8.58 7.91 16.61
C VAL A 199 -9.85 7.97 15.77
N LYS A 200 -10.79 8.85 16.14
CA LYS A 200 -12.00 9.11 15.34
C LYS A 200 -11.67 9.72 13.98
N GLY A 201 -10.70 10.63 13.92
CA GLY A 201 -10.25 11.26 12.68
C GLY A 201 -9.59 10.26 11.73
N LEU A 202 -8.64 9.45 12.20
CA LEU A 202 -7.98 8.42 11.38
C LEU A 202 -8.95 7.37 10.88
N SER A 203 -9.90 6.96 11.72
CA SER A 203 -10.94 6.01 11.33
C SER A 203 -11.91 6.58 10.29
N SER A 204 -12.12 7.91 10.27
CA SER A 204 -12.96 8.58 9.28
C SER A 204 -12.27 8.84 7.93
N ILE A 205 -10.93 8.98 7.92
CA ILE A 205 -10.14 9.23 6.70
C ILE A 205 -10.20 8.03 5.74
N TYR A 206 -10.13 6.82 6.27
CA TYR A 206 -10.13 5.62 5.45
C TYR A 206 -10.95 4.51 6.11
N LEU A 207 -12.26 4.52 5.85
CA LEU A 207 -13.22 3.54 6.36
C LEU A 207 -12.79 2.07 6.19
N PRO A 208 -12.18 1.64 5.06
CA PRO A 208 -11.74 0.26 4.92
C PRO A 208 -10.72 -0.19 5.98
N ALA A 209 -9.79 0.70 6.40
CA ALA A 209 -8.84 0.37 7.45
C ALA A 209 -9.52 0.13 8.80
N MET A 210 -10.59 0.90 9.10
CA MET A 210 -11.38 0.71 10.30
C MET A 210 -12.10 -0.64 10.31
N TYR A 211 -12.78 -0.99 9.22
CA TYR A 211 -13.46 -2.28 9.12
C TYR A 211 -12.50 -3.46 9.19
N LEU A 212 -11.34 -3.34 8.56
CA LEU A 212 -10.31 -4.38 8.66
C LEU A 212 -9.77 -4.50 10.10
N LYS A 213 -9.54 -3.38 10.78
CA LYS A 213 -9.12 -3.37 12.19
C LYS A 213 -10.17 -4.06 13.06
N GLU A 214 -11.45 -3.72 12.92
CA GLU A 214 -12.55 -4.36 13.67
C GLU A 214 -12.62 -5.86 13.39
N ALA A 215 -12.47 -6.27 12.15
CA ALA A 215 -12.42 -7.68 11.77
C ALA A 215 -11.24 -8.42 12.42
N LEU A 216 -10.06 -7.80 12.46
CA LEU A 216 -8.84 -8.40 13.03
C LEU A 216 -8.85 -8.45 14.56
N VAL A 217 -9.36 -7.40 15.21
CA VAL A 217 -9.29 -7.25 16.68
C VAL A 217 -10.48 -7.94 17.35
N ASN A 218 -11.68 -7.72 16.83
CA ASN A 218 -12.93 -8.21 17.42
C ASN A 218 -13.45 -9.51 16.75
N TYR A 219 -12.74 -10.01 15.71
CA TYR A 219 -13.17 -11.16 14.89
C TYR A 219 -14.56 -10.97 14.28
N ASP A 220 -14.93 -9.72 13.96
CA ASP A 220 -16.24 -9.37 13.41
C ASP A 220 -16.30 -9.72 11.92
N ILE A 221 -17.08 -10.76 11.60
CA ILE A 221 -17.30 -11.21 10.23
C ILE A 221 -18.06 -10.16 9.41
N PHE A 222 -18.99 -9.39 10.03
CA PHE A 222 -19.70 -8.34 9.33
C PHE A 222 -18.78 -7.18 8.94
N ALA A 223 -17.82 -6.82 9.79
CA ALA A 223 -16.81 -5.85 9.47
C ALA A 223 -15.92 -6.34 8.30
N LEU A 224 -15.54 -7.63 8.31
CA LEU A 224 -14.80 -8.23 7.22
C LEU A 224 -15.57 -8.18 5.88
N ILE A 225 -16.84 -8.51 5.89
CA ILE A 225 -17.69 -8.45 4.69
C ILE A 225 -17.81 -7.01 4.18
N LYS A 226 -18.02 -6.03 5.06
CA LYS A 226 -18.05 -4.61 4.68
C LYS A 226 -16.72 -4.16 4.06
N PHE A 227 -15.60 -4.57 4.67
CA PHE A 227 -14.26 -4.30 4.13
C PHE A 227 -14.10 -4.87 2.71
N ILE A 228 -14.46 -6.13 2.48
CA ILE A 228 -14.39 -6.79 1.18
C ILE A 228 -15.28 -6.07 0.15
N LEU A 229 -16.54 -5.78 0.51
CA LEU A 229 -17.46 -5.10 -0.40
C LEU A 229 -16.96 -3.73 -0.83
N ILE A 230 -16.45 -2.91 0.09
CA ILE A 230 -15.89 -1.59 -0.22
C ILE A 230 -14.60 -1.72 -1.06
N SER A 231 -13.84 -2.80 -0.89
CA SER A 231 -12.59 -3.01 -1.63
C SER A 231 -12.81 -3.49 -3.07
N ILE A 232 -13.99 -4.02 -3.41
CA ILE A 232 -14.34 -4.52 -4.75
C ILE A 232 -15.08 -3.45 -5.57
N VAL A 233 -15.83 -2.56 -4.91
CA VAL A 233 -16.62 -1.48 -5.55
C VAL A 233 -15.73 -0.30 -5.92
#